data_fcb90a591c78bacaa15556642222b3d8
#
_entry.id   fcb90a591c78bacaa15556642222b3d8
#
_cell.length_a   1.000
_cell.length_b   1.000
_cell.length_c   1.000
_cell.angle_alpha   90.00
_cell.angle_beta   90.00
_cell.angle_gamma   90.00
#
_symmetry.space_group_name_H-M   'P 1'
#
loop_
_entity.id
_entity.type
_entity.pdbx_description
1 polymer ?
#
loop_
_entity_poly.entity_id
_entity_poly.type
_entity_poly.pdbx_seq_one_letter_code
_entity_poly.pdbx_strand_id
1 'polypeptide(L)'
;MNIKQALKKKNQLVKEILDLHTRVATYNSVEVGNVRPYSAKESMEILNQKSNELVGLKANIHRANGPVYHHIFRLSELKSMIARIKNLDCNEGIVQDYYSRNRETPAVKETEISIVERDEMVKHMEGQIEEIQDILDNHNQITNI
;
A
#
# COMPACT_ATOMS: atom_id res chain seq x y z
N MET A 1 21.99 -4.49 9.71
CA MET A 1 21.04 -4.22 8.60
C MET A 1 20.07 -3.15 9.05
N ASN A 2 19.89 -2.11 8.29
CA ASN A 2 18.89 -1.10 8.57
C ASN A 2 17.50 -1.53 8.02
N ILE A 3 16.44 -0.82 8.42
CA ILE A 3 15.07 -1.15 7.99
C ILE A 3 14.92 -1.09 6.46
N LYS A 4 15.54 -0.12 5.81
CA LYS A 4 15.50 0.00 4.34
C LYS A 4 16.06 -1.27 3.66
N GLN A 5 17.19 -1.78 4.14
CA GLN A 5 17.78 -3.03 3.64
C GLN A 5 16.89 -4.23 3.96
N ALA A 6 16.30 -4.26 5.15
CA ALA A 6 15.39 -5.31 5.57
C ALA A 6 14.11 -5.36 4.73
N LEU A 7 13.54 -4.20 4.39
CA LEU A 7 12.38 -4.11 3.49
C LEU A 7 12.71 -4.63 2.09
N LYS A 8 13.89 -4.31 1.57
CA LYS A 8 14.37 -4.85 0.28
C LYS A 8 14.51 -6.37 0.34
N LYS A 9 15.15 -6.90 1.41
CA LYS A 9 15.30 -8.33 1.62
C LYS A 9 13.94 -9.03 1.78
N LYS A 10 13.00 -8.42 2.51
CA LYS A 10 11.63 -8.93 2.63
C LYS A 10 10.97 -9.11 1.26
N ASN A 11 11.04 -8.10 0.40
CA ASN A 11 10.44 -8.17 -0.93
C ASN A 11 11.11 -9.24 -1.81
N GLN A 12 12.42 -9.41 -1.69
CA GLN A 12 13.15 -10.48 -2.38
C GLN A 12 12.70 -11.87 -1.91
N LEU A 13 12.59 -12.08 -0.59
CA LEU A 13 12.11 -13.34 -0.02
C LEU A 13 10.69 -13.68 -0.47
N VAL A 14 9.78 -12.69 -0.51
CA VAL A 14 8.41 -12.89 -1.01
C VAL A 14 8.42 -13.38 -2.46
N LYS A 15 9.26 -12.79 -3.31
CA LYS A 15 9.41 -13.21 -4.71
C LYS A 15 9.98 -14.63 -4.82
N GLU A 16 11.04 -14.96 -4.09
CA GLU A 16 11.65 -16.29 -4.10
C GLU A 16 10.69 -17.37 -3.61
N ILE A 17 9.89 -17.09 -2.58
CA ILE A 17 8.86 -17.99 -2.07
C ILE A 17 7.79 -18.24 -3.14
N LEU A 18 7.35 -17.19 -3.85
CA LEU A 18 6.38 -17.35 -4.93
C LEU A 18 6.93 -18.22 -6.07
N ASP A 19 8.19 -18.03 -6.46
CA ASP A 19 8.86 -18.83 -7.48
C ASP A 19 8.97 -20.31 -7.05
N LEU A 20 9.26 -20.57 -5.77
CA LEU A 20 9.30 -21.93 -5.22
C LEU A 20 7.93 -22.60 -5.19
N HIS A 21 6.87 -21.87 -4.85
CA HIS A 21 5.48 -22.36 -4.96
C HIS A 21 5.15 -22.78 -6.38
N THR A 22 5.56 -21.99 -7.36
CA THR A 22 5.35 -22.31 -8.78
C THR A 22 6.10 -23.59 -9.19
N ARG A 23 7.34 -23.79 -8.73
CA ARG A 23 8.11 -25.01 -8.97
C ARG A 23 7.46 -26.24 -8.36
N VAL A 24 7.01 -26.14 -7.12
CA VAL A 24 6.29 -27.24 -6.45
C VAL A 24 5.02 -27.59 -7.22
N ALA A 25 4.21 -26.61 -7.58
CA ALA A 25 2.97 -26.82 -8.30
C ALA A 25 3.21 -27.41 -9.70
N THR A 26 4.25 -26.98 -10.40
CA THR A 26 4.53 -27.39 -11.79
C THR A 26 5.13 -28.80 -11.84
N TYR A 27 6.01 -29.15 -10.91
CA TYR A 27 6.83 -30.40 -11.02
C TYR A 27 6.46 -31.48 -10.01
N ASN A 28 5.45 -31.26 -9.16
CA ASN A 28 5.01 -32.28 -8.22
C ASN A 28 4.43 -33.52 -8.92
N SER A 29 3.62 -33.33 -9.94
CA SER A 29 3.06 -34.43 -10.75
C SER A 29 3.52 -34.29 -12.20
N VAL A 30 4.24 -35.27 -12.68
CA VAL A 30 4.73 -35.35 -14.06
C VAL A 30 4.42 -36.72 -14.66
N GLU A 31 4.35 -36.82 -15.99
CA GLU A 31 4.17 -38.08 -16.69
C GLU A 31 5.34 -39.02 -16.42
N VAL A 32 5.03 -40.29 -16.28
CA VAL A 32 6.05 -41.37 -16.09
C VAL A 32 6.99 -41.36 -17.29
N GLY A 33 8.30 -41.37 -17.01
CA GLY A 33 9.35 -41.29 -18.02
C GLY A 33 9.86 -39.89 -18.34
N ASN A 34 9.16 -38.85 -17.90
CA ASN A 34 9.65 -37.47 -18.01
C ASN A 34 10.62 -37.15 -16.85
N VAL A 35 11.64 -36.34 -17.20
CA VAL A 35 12.62 -35.85 -16.19
C VAL A 35 12.06 -34.63 -15.51
N ARG A 36 12.11 -34.60 -14.17
CA ARG A 36 11.84 -33.37 -13.40
C ARG A 36 13.07 -32.46 -13.43
N PRO A 37 12.98 -31.25 -13.98
CA PRO A 37 14.09 -30.28 -13.91
C PRO A 37 14.36 -29.78 -12.48
N TYR A 38 13.35 -29.83 -11.61
CA TYR A 38 13.43 -29.50 -10.18
C TYR A 38 12.72 -30.56 -9.33
N SER A 39 13.27 -30.87 -8.19
CA SER A 39 12.59 -31.66 -7.18
C SER A 39 11.53 -30.84 -6.46
N ALA A 40 10.27 -31.23 -6.54
CA ALA A 40 9.19 -30.59 -5.81
C ALA A 40 9.39 -30.71 -4.28
N LYS A 41 9.89 -31.84 -3.82
CA LYS A 41 10.15 -32.08 -2.39
C LYS A 41 11.27 -31.20 -1.85
N GLU A 42 12.40 -31.08 -2.55
CA GLU A 42 13.49 -30.19 -2.16
C GLU A 42 13.06 -28.72 -2.24
N SER A 43 12.29 -28.33 -3.27
CA SER A 43 11.74 -27.00 -3.40
C SER A 43 10.82 -26.65 -2.23
N MET A 44 10.02 -27.60 -1.74
CA MET A 44 9.16 -27.41 -0.57
C MET A 44 9.99 -27.23 0.72
N GLU A 45 11.08 -27.94 0.89
CA GLU A 45 11.98 -27.76 2.03
C GLU A 45 12.61 -26.37 2.04
N ILE A 46 13.11 -25.92 0.91
CA ILE A 46 13.66 -24.56 0.75
C ILE A 46 12.58 -23.50 0.99
N LEU A 47 11.39 -23.72 0.47
CA LEU A 47 10.24 -22.83 0.67
C LEU A 47 9.92 -22.66 2.17
N ASN A 48 9.90 -23.75 2.93
CA ASN A 48 9.66 -23.72 4.36
C ASN A 48 10.76 -22.94 5.11
N GLN A 49 12.02 -23.12 4.74
CA GLN A 49 13.14 -22.37 5.32
C GLN A 49 13.01 -20.87 5.05
N LYS A 50 12.74 -20.50 3.80
CA LYS A 50 12.55 -19.07 3.41
C LYS A 50 11.32 -18.45 4.02
N SER A 51 10.24 -19.21 4.20
CA SER A 51 9.04 -18.76 4.90
C SER A 51 9.34 -18.43 6.37
N ASN A 52 10.10 -19.28 7.05
CA ASN A 52 10.53 -19.04 8.43
C ASN A 52 11.43 -17.80 8.53
N GLU A 53 12.36 -17.63 7.59
CA GLU A 53 13.21 -16.44 7.51
C GLU A 53 12.36 -15.18 7.31
N LEU A 54 11.37 -15.23 6.42
CA LEU A 54 10.45 -14.11 6.17
C LEU A 54 9.64 -13.74 7.41
N VAL A 55 9.13 -14.72 8.15
CA VAL A 55 8.39 -14.49 9.40
C VAL A 55 9.27 -13.77 10.42
N GLY A 56 10.49 -14.24 10.63
CA GLY A 56 11.45 -13.60 11.54
C GLY A 56 11.78 -12.16 11.11
N LEU A 57 12.03 -11.96 9.83
CA LEU A 57 12.33 -10.63 9.29
C LEU A 57 11.16 -9.65 9.45
N LYS A 58 9.93 -10.09 9.15
CA LYS A 58 8.71 -9.28 9.35
C LYS A 58 8.53 -8.90 10.81
N ALA A 59 8.73 -9.82 11.74
CA ALA A 59 8.62 -9.58 13.17
C ALA A 59 9.66 -8.54 13.64
N ASN A 60 10.89 -8.61 13.15
CA ASN A 60 11.94 -7.66 13.47
C ASN A 60 11.65 -6.26 12.91
N ILE A 61 11.21 -6.16 11.65
CA ILE A 61 10.79 -4.89 11.05
C ILE A 61 9.63 -4.28 11.84
N HIS A 62 8.64 -5.09 12.21
CA HIS A 62 7.49 -4.63 12.99
C HIS A 62 7.92 -4.04 14.34
N ARG A 63 8.80 -4.73 15.04
CA ARG A 63 9.33 -4.26 16.34
C ARG A 63 10.13 -2.97 16.19
N ALA A 64 10.97 -2.87 15.16
CA ALA A 64 11.78 -1.69 14.88
C ALA A 64 10.94 -0.46 14.48
N ASN A 65 9.76 -0.67 13.90
CA ASN A 65 8.82 0.38 13.53
C ASN A 65 7.96 0.88 14.71
N GLY A 66 8.04 0.27 15.88
CA GLY A 66 7.28 0.68 17.05
C GLY A 66 7.22 2.20 17.29
N PRO A 67 8.37 2.91 17.28
CA PRO A 67 8.39 4.36 17.50
C PRO A 67 7.70 5.21 16.44
N VAL A 68 7.50 4.68 15.23
CA VAL A 68 6.96 5.44 14.07
C VAL A 68 5.57 4.99 13.62
N TYR A 69 4.92 4.06 14.32
CA TYR A 69 3.58 3.61 13.93
C TYR A 69 2.55 4.73 13.88
N HIS A 70 2.64 5.71 14.77
CA HIS A 70 1.77 6.89 14.70
C HIS A 70 1.87 7.58 13.33
N HIS A 71 3.06 7.75 12.82
CA HIS A 71 3.30 8.33 11.50
C HIS A 71 2.80 7.43 10.36
N ILE A 72 3.02 6.12 10.46
CA ILE A 72 2.55 5.14 9.46
C ILE A 72 1.02 5.19 9.35
N PHE A 73 0.32 5.15 10.48
CA PHE A 73 -1.14 5.21 10.51
C PHE A 73 -1.66 6.57 10.03
N ARG A 74 -1.03 7.66 10.45
CA ARG A 74 -1.39 9.01 9.99
C ARG A 74 -1.24 9.15 8.47
N LEU A 75 -0.16 8.62 7.90
CA LEU A 75 0.05 8.63 6.46
C LEU A 75 -1.09 7.93 5.71
N SER A 76 -1.51 6.77 6.18
CA SER A 76 -2.62 6.01 5.60
C SER A 76 -3.93 6.79 5.64
N GLU A 77 -4.25 7.40 6.80
CA GLU A 77 -5.47 8.19 6.97
C GLU A 77 -5.46 9.47 6.11
N LEU A 78 -4.33 10.17 6.02
CA LEU A 78 -4.21 11.35 5.16
C LEU A 78 -4.42 11.01 3.67
N LYS A 79 -3.86 9.90 3.20
CA LYS A 79 -4.07 9.44 1.82
C LYS A 79 -5.54 9.11 1.55
N SER A 80 -6.21 8.46 2.49
CA SER A 80 -7.64 8.17 2.41
C SER A 80 -8.50 9.44 2.40
N MET A 81 -8.19 10.40 3.27
CA MET A 81 -8.89 11.68 3.34
C MET A 81 -8.76 12.48 2.05
N ILE A 82 -7.56 12.56 1.48
CA ILE A 82 -7.32 13.26 0.20
C ILE A 82 -8.17 12.65 -0.90
N ALA A 83 -8.19 11.32 -1.01
CA ALA A 83 -8.98 10.63 -2.03
C ALA A 83 -10.48 10.97 -1.93
N ARG A 84 -11.00 11.08 -0.72
CA ARG A 84 -12.41 11.42 -0.47
C ARG A 84 -12.70 12.91 -0.70
N ILE A 85 -11.82 13.79 -0.20
CA ILE A 85 -12.01 15.25 -0.31
C ILE A 85 -11.89 15.72 -1.78
N LYS A 86 -11.02 15.11 -2.58
CA LYS A 86 -10.95 15.37 -4.02
C LYS A 86 -12.26 15.10 -4.75
N ASN A 87 -13.09 14.19 -4.26
CA ASN A 87 -14.39 13.84 -4.82
C ASN A 87 -15.56 14.62 -4.19
N LEU A 88 -15.28 15.58 -3.30
CA LEU A 88 -16.31 16.39 -2.69
C LEU A 88 -17.00 17.24 -3.76
N ASP A 89 -18.33 17.20 -3.78
CA ASP A 89 -19.13 18.06 -4.69
C ASP A 89 -19.05 19.50 -4.25
N CYS A 90 -18.37 20.32 -5.04
CA CYS A 90 -18.23 21.77 -4.83
C CYS A 90 -18.93 22.58 -5.93
N ASN A 91 -19.96 22.01 -6.55
CA ASN A 91 -20.75 22.69 -7.55
C ASN A 91 -21.62 23.78 -6.91
N GLU A 92 -21.54 25.00 -7.45
CA GLU A 92 -22.31 26.16 -7.02
C GLU A 92 -23.11 26.75 -8.16
N GLY A 93 -24.19 27.42 -7.81
CA GLY A 93 -25.06 28.11 -8.76
C GLY A 93 -26.09 27.19 -9.38
N ILE A 94 -26.55 27.53 -10.57
CA ILE A 94 -27.57 26.79 -11.30
C ILE A 94 -26.97 25.53 -11.87
N VAL A 95 -27.47 24.37 -11.40
CA VAL A 95 -27.03 23.04 -11.86
C VAL A 95 -28.09 22.47 -12.78
N GLN A 96 -27.70 22.19 -14.03
CA GLN A 96 -28.55 21.50 -15.01
C GLN A 96 -28.14 20.01 -15.04
N ASP A 97 -28.81 19.21 -14.24
CA ASP A 97 -28.75 17.76 -14.29
C ASP A 97 -30.02 17.17 -14.92
N TYR A 98 -30.09 15.86 -15.08
CA TYR A 98 -31.26 15.15 -15.61
C TYR A 98 -32.53 15.46 -14.82
N TYR A 99 -32.44 15.62 -13.52
CA TYR A 99 -33.57 15.90 -12.64
C TYR A 99 -33.99 17.37 -12.69
N SER A 100 -33.08 18.30 -12.88
CA SER A 100 -33.37 19.74 -12.94
C SER A 100 -33.99 20.15 -14.28
N ARG A 101 -33.81 19.38 -15.37
CA ARG A 101 -34.43 19.65 -16.69
C ARG A 101 -35.96 19.59 -16.65
N ASN A 102 -36.54 18.83 -15.74
CA ASN A 102 -38.00 18.64 -15.59
C ASN A 102 -38.62 19.54 -14.51
N ARG A 103 -37.84 20.43 -13.91
CA ARG A 103 -38.33 21.36 -12.89
C ARG A 103 -38.70 22.72 -13.53
N GLU A 104 -39.80 23.34 -13.04
CA GLU A 104 -40.18 24.69 -13.43
C GLU A 104 -39.12 25.70 -12.99
N THR A 105 -38.49 25.50 -11.83
CA THR A 105 -37.39 26.30 -11.33
C THR A 105 -36.09 25.49 -11.35
N PRO A 106 -35.00 26.04 -11.92
CA PRO A 106 -33.68 25.37 -11.87
C PRO A 106 -33.24 25.11 -10.42
N ALA A 107 -32.58 23.99 -10.17
CA ALA A 107 -31.95 23.76 -8.89
C ALA A 107 -30.73 24.69 -8.73
N VAL A 108 -30.67 25.35 -7.59
CA VAL A 108 -29.53 26.20 -7.20
C VAL A 108 -28.80 25.50 -6.06
N LYS A 109 -27.51 25.29 -6.23
CA LYS A 109 -26.64 24.73 -5.20
C LYS A 109 -25.75 25.78 -4.60
N GLU A 110 -25.52 25.66 -3.30
CA GLU A 110 -24.52 26.41 -2.57
C GLU A 110 -23.63 25.44 -1.79
N THR A 111 -22.39 25.82 -1.53
CA THR A 111 -21.45 25.00 -0.78
C THR A 111 -21.08 25.66 0.53
N GLU A 112 -20.84 24.87 1.58
CA GLU A 112 -20.15 25.34 2.78
C GLU A 112 -18.64 25.35 2.55
N ILE A 113 -18.13 24.31 1.88
CA ILE A 113 -16.72 24.22 1.48
C ILE A 113 -16.63 24.51 -0.01
N SER A 114 -16.02 25.64 -0.38
CA SER A 114 -15.80 26.02 -1.77
C SER A 114 -14.74 25.14 -2.42
N ILE A 115 -14.70 25.17 -3.77
CA ILE A 115 -13.66 24.46 -4.52
C ILE A 115 -12.25 24.95 -4.15
N VAL A 116 -12.09 26.25 -3.87
CA VAL A 116 -10.81 26.83 -3.46
C VAL A 116 -10.39 26.31 -2.09
N GLU A 117 -11.31 26.29 -1.12
CA GLU A 117 -11.06 25.73 0.22
C GLU A 117 -10.74 24.25 0.15
N ARG A 118 -11.47 23.48 -0.65
CA ARG A 118 -11.20 22.06 -0.89
C ARG A 118 -9.79 21.85 -1.39
N ASP A 119 -9.36 22.59 -2.40
CA ASP A 119 -8.04 22.44 -3.00
C ASP A 119 -6.92 22.87 -2.05
N GLU A 120 -7.14 23.87 -1.22
CA GLU A 120 -6.22 24.27 -0.14
C GLU A 120 -6.10 23.20 0.94
N MET A 121 -7.21 22.56 1.34
CA MET A 121 -7.21 21.44 2.28
C MET A 121 -6.40 20.27 1.75
N VAL A 122 -6.58 19.91 0.48
CA VAL A 122 -5.82 18.83 -0.18
C VAL A 122 -4.33 19.17 -0.21
N LYS A 123 -3.97 20.39 -0.59
CA LYS A 123 -2.58 20.85 -0.63
C LYS A 123 -1.92 20.82 0.76
N HIS A 124 -2.65 21.21 1.80
CA HIS A 124 -2.16 21.13 3.16
C HIS A 124 -1.89 19.68 3.60
N MET A 125 -2.80 18.77 3.30
CA MET A 125 -2.62 17.35 3.61
C MET A 125 -1.47 16.71 2.80
N GLU A 126 -1.29 17.09 1.54
CA GLU A 126 -0.15 16.64 0.72
C GLU A 126 1.18 17.10 1.33
N GLY A 127 1.25 18.31 1.87
CA GLY A 127 2.41 18.80 2.61
C GLY A 127 2.69 17.99 3.89
N GLN A 128 1.65 17.62 4.64
CA GLN A 128 1.78 16.75 5.82
C GLN A 128 2.28 15.36 5.43
N ILE A 129 1.82 14.80 4.31
CA ILE A 129 2.29 13.50 3.80
C ILE A 129 3.78 13.58 3.49
N GLU A 130 4.24 14.63 2.83
CA GLU A 130 5.66 14.82 2.50
C GLU A 130 6.53 14.86 3.75
N GLU A 131 6.13 15.61 4.77
CA GLU A 131 6.83 15.67 6.06
C GLU A 131 6.91 14.29 6.74
N ILE A 132 5.81 13.55 6.74
CA ILE A 132 5.76 12.20 7.34
C ILE A 132 6.65 11.24 6.56
N GLN A 133 6.63 11.29 5.23
CA GLN A 133 7.51 10.46 4.40
C GLN A 133 8.98 10.72 4.68
N ASP A 134 9.39 11.96 4.85
CA ASP A 134 10.77 12.32 5.24
C ASP A 134 11.15 11.73 6.59
N ILE A 135 10.25 11.78 7.57
CA ILE A 135 10.46 11.16 8.89
C ILE A 135 10.63 9.65 8.77
N LEU A 136 9.77 8.99 8.01
CA LEU A 136 9.81 7.53 7.82
C LEU A 136 11.05 7.10 7.04
N ASP A 137 11.43 7.84 6.01
CA ASP A 137 12.64 7.55 5.22
C ASP A 137 13.90 7.68 6.07
N ASN A 138 13.98 8.71 6.89
CA ASN A 138 15.08 8.87 7.83
C ASN A 138 15.12 7.73 8.84
N HIS A 139 13.98 7.38 9.44
CA HIS A 139 13.88 6.26 10.37
C HIS A 139 14.37 4.94 9.74
N ASN A 140 13.95 4.67 8.51
CA ASN A 140 14.32 3.47 7.79
C ASN A 140 15.81 3.40 7.45
N GLN A 141 16.47 4.54 7.32
CA GLN A 141 17.91 4.60 7.03
C GLN A 141 18.78 4.42 8.27
N ILE A 142 18.37 4.98 9.42
CA ILE A 142 19.19 5.02 10.63
C ILE A 142 18.91 3.88 11.61
N THR A 143 17.71 3.27 11.55
CA THR A 143 17.31 2.24 12.51
C THR A 143 17.80 0.87 12.06
N ASN A 144 18.56 0.21 12.92
CA ASN A 144 19.02 -1.17 12.72
C ASN A 144 18.08 -2.18 13.35
N ILE A 145 18.00 -3.35 12.72
CA ILE A 145 17.25 -4.50 13.20
C ILE A 145 18.15 -5.69 13.46
#